data_b6503eaa11dae4358779a02e88a46e59
#
_entry.id   b6503eaa11dae4358779a02e88a46e59
#
_cell.length_a   1.000
_cell.length_b   1.000
_cell.length_c   1.000
_cell.angle_alpha   90.00
_cell.angle_beta   90.00
_cell.angle_gamma   90.00
#
_symmetry.space_group_name_H-M   'P 1'
#
loop_
_entity.id
_entity.type
_entity.pdbx_description
1 polymer ?
#
loop_
_entity_poly.entity_id
_entity_poly.type
_entity_poly.pdbx_seq_one_letter_code
_entity_poly.pdbx_strand_id
1 'polypeptide(L)' 'MKESIYKNYDELPLFLNAATVAKVLGIAPSSSYELMHEKDFPALRIGNRIVVPKEAFIQWVEQHLGGTE' A
#
# COMPACT_ATOMS: atom_id res chain seq x y z
N MET A 1 18.12 2.28 -4.68
CA MET A 1 16.82 2.53 -4.11
C MET A 1 15.72 2.53 -5.16
N LYS A 2 14.61 1.97 -4.81
CA LYS A 2 13.52 1.88 -5.75
C LYS A 2 12.78 3.22 -5.86
N GLU A 3 12.41 3.56 -7.06
CA GLU A 3 11.71 4.80 -7.29
C GLU A 3 10.23 4.59 -7.47
N SER A 4 9.48 5.58 -7.07
CA SER A 4 8.04 5.58 -7.18
C SER A 4 7.62 6.85 -7.90
N ILE A 5 6.49 6.81 -8.59
CA ILE A 5 5.95 8.02 -9.21
C ILE A 5 5.47 8.99 -8.15
N TYR A 6 5.26 8.53 -6.93
CA TYR A 6 4.87 9.39 -5.81
C TYR A 6 6.11 9.71 -5.01
N LYS A 7 6.42 10.98 -4.88
CA LYS A 7 7.62 11.41 -4.20
C LYS A 7 7.44 11.52 -2.70
N ASN A 8 6.21 11.69 -2.27
CA ASN A 8 5.93 11.73 -0.84
C ASN A 8 4.50 11.30 -0.63
N TYR A 9 4.17 11.06 0.63
CA TYR A 9 2.86 10.53 0.96
C TYR A 9 1.73 11.53 0.74
N ASP A 10 2.05 12.82 0.72
CA ASP A 10 1.02 13.83 0.53
C ASP A 10 0.37 13.75 -0.84
N GLU A 11 1.06 13.15 -1.79
CA GLU A 11 0.52 13.03 -3.15
C GLU A 11 -0.45 11.88 -3.29
N LEU A 12 -0.61 11.08 -2.27
CA LEU A 12 -1.48 9.92 -2.34
C LEU A 12 -2.92 10.30 -2.02
N PRO A 13 -3.90 9.63 -2.64
CA PRO A 13 -5.30 9.85 -2.25
C PRO A 13 -5.57 9.27 -0.87
N LEU A 14 -6.71 9.63 -0.31
CA LEU A 14 -7.07 9.18 1.04
C LEU A 14 -7.18 7.67 1.14
N PHE A 15 -7.64 7.02 0.07
CA PHE A 15 -7.75 5.57 0.02
C PHE A 15 -7.02 5.08 -1.21
N LEU A 16 -6.28 3.99 -1.05
CA LEU A 16 -5.47 3.43 -2.11
C LEU A 16 -6.03 2.09 -2.53
N ASN A 17 -6.14 1.87 -3.83
CA ASN A 17 -6.50 0.55 -4.34
C ASN A 17 -5.24 -0.22 -4.68
N ALA A 18 -5.43 -1.47 -5.15
CA ALA A 18 -4.29 -2.33 -5.42
C ALA A 18 -3.37 -1.74 -6.49
N ALA A 19 -3.94 -1.11 -7.51
CA ALA A 19 -3.11 -0.51 -8.56
C ALA A 19 -2.25 0.61 -8.01
N THR A 20 -2.82 1.44 -7.15
CA THR A 20 -2.07 2.55 -6.57
C THR A 20 -0.99 2.04 -5.63
N VAL A 21 -1.32 1.05 -4.80
CA VAL A 21 -0.33 0.46 -3.90
C VAL A 21 0.83 -0.12 -4.70
N ALA A 22 0.51 -0.79 -5.82
CA ALA A 22 1.55 -1.36 -6.67
C ALA A 22 2.48 -0.29 -7.20
N LYS A 23 1.93 0.84 -7.62
CA LYS A 23 2.76 1.92 -8.13
C LYS A 23 3.64 2.52 -7.05
N VAL A 24 3.09 2.68 -5.85
CA VAL A 24 3.87 3.25 -4.75
C VAL A 24 5.01 2.32 -4.36
N LEU A 25 4.73 1.03 -4.28
CA LEU A 25 5.74 0.07 -3.86
C LEU A 25 6.65 -0.38 -4.99
N GLY A 26 6.26 -0.10 -6.24
CA GLY A 26 7.07 -0.52 -7.37
C GLY A 26 6.99 -2.01 -7.63
N ILE A 27 5.82 -2.61 -7.40
CA ILE A 27 5.62 -4.03 -7.61
C ILE A 27 4.52 -4.24 -8.64
N ALA A 28 4.38 -5.49 -9.09
CA ALA A 28 3.33 -5.81 -10.05
C ALA A 28 1.97 -5.70 -9.40
N PRO A 29 0.92 -5.34 -10.17
CA PRO A 29 -0.42 -5.23 -9.59
C PRO A 29 -0.91 -6.53 -8.97
N SER A 30 -0.56 -7.68 -9.53
CA SER A 30 -0.98 -8.94 -8.94
C SER A 30 -0.33 -9.15 -7.58
N SER A 31 0.93 -8.77 -7.44
CA SER A 31 1.59 -8.88 -6.15
C SER A 31 0.96 -7.95 -5.13
N SER A 32 0.59 -6.76 -5.56
CA SER A 32 -0.06 -5.81 -4.67
C SER A 32 -1.40 -6.36 -4.21
N TYR A 33 -2.15 -6.96 -5.12
CA TYR A 33 -3.45 -7.52 -4.77
C TYR A 33 -3.31 -8.61 -3.71
N GLU A 34 -2.32 -9.48 -3.89
CA GLU A 34 -2.07 -10.53 -2.91
C GLU A 34 -1.65 -9.95 -1.57
N LEU A 35 -0.81 -8.92 -1.60
CA LEU A 35 -0.38 -8.27 -0.38
C LEU A 35 -1.58 -7.71 0.39
N MET A 36 -2.51 -7.10 -0.31
CA MET A 36 -3.65 -6.49 0.35
C MET A 36 -4.62 -7.51 0.93
N HIS A 37 -4.46 -8.78 0.59
CA HIS A 37 -5.27 -9.85 1.18
C HIS A 37 -4.60 -10.48 2.38
N GLU A 38 -3.40 -10.06 2.73
CA GLU A 38 -2.73 -10.59 3.89
C GLU A 38 -3.37 -10.08 5.16
N LYS A 39 -3.33 -10.91 6.21
CA LYS A 39 -3.94 -10.53 7.47
C LYS A 39 -3.29 -9.31 8.08
N ASP A 40 -1.98 -9.19 7.91
CA ASP A 40 -1.25 -8.11 8.55
C ASP A 40 -1.41 -6.78 7.83
N PHE A 41 -1.94 -6.81 6.62
CA PHE A 41 -2.08 -5.59 5.86
C PHE A 41 -3.39 -4.90 6.24
N PRO A 42 -3.35 -3.59 6.54
CA PRO A 42 -4.53 -2.90 7.05
C PRO A 42 -5.49 -2.47 5.95
N ALA A 43 -5.94 -3.42 5.15
CA ALA A 43 -6.86 -3.13 4.06
C ALA A 43 -8.30 -3.28 4.50
N LEU A 44 -9.17 -2.53 3.83
CA LEU A 44 -10.61 -2.61 4.03
C LEU A 44 -11.25 -3.24 2.81
N ARG A 45 -12.18 -4.14 3.06
CA ARG A 45 -12.94 -4.75 1.99
C ARG A 45 -14.32 -4.13 1.94
N ILE A 46 -14.64 -3.48 0.84
CA ILE A 46 -15.92 -2.81 0.68
C ILE A 46 -16.58 -3.37 -0.57
N GLY A 47 -17.60 -4.21 -0.37
CA GLY A 47 -18.22 -4.87 -1.50
C GLY A 47 -17.20 -5.72 -2.25
N ASN A 48 -17.05 -5.46 -3.54
CA ASN A 48 -16.08 -6.16 -4.36
C ASN A 48 -14.73 -5.48 -4.40
N ARG A 49 -14.58 -4.42 -3.65
CA ARG A 49 -13.34 -3.64 -3.70
C ARG A 49 -12.54 -3.85 -2.46
N ILE A 50 -11.23 -3.71 -2.61
CA ILE A 50 -10.32 -3.72 -1.49
C ILE A 50 -9.47 -2.46 -1.56
N VAL A 51 -9.43 -1.72 -0.46
CA VAL A 51 -8.70 -0.47 -0.39
C VAL A 51 -8.00 -0.39 0.94
N VAL A 52 -7.02 0.49 1.03
CA VAL A 52 -6.32 0.71 2.28
C VAL A 52 -6.31 2.21 2.55
N PRO A 53 -6.67 2.64 3.77
CA PRO A 53 -6.56 4.05 4.10
C PRO A 53 -5.12 4.49 4.02
N LYS A 54 -4.91 5.70 3.52
CA LYS A 54 -3.56 6.21 3.32
C LYS A 54 -2.73 6.16 4.60
N GLU A 55 -3.31 6.61 5.71
CA GLU A 55 -2.55 6.63 6.95
C GLU A 55 -2.18 5.23 7.42
N ALA A 56 -3.09 4.30 7.28
CA ALA A 56 -2.80 2.93 7.67
C ALA A 56 -1.70 2.34 6.80
N PHE A 57 -1.73 2.65 5.51
CA PHE A 57 -0.71 2.18 4.60
C PHE A 57 0.66 2.76 4.98
N ILE A 58 0.71 4.03 5.31
CA ILE A 58 1.96 4.66 5.69
C ILE A 58 2.52 4.01 6.95
N GLN A 59 1.68 3.77 7.93
CA GLN A 59 2.14 3.12 9.16
C GLN A 59 2.65 1.72 8.88
N TRP A 60 1.97 0.99 8.00
CA TRP A 60 2.39 -0.35 7.66
C TRP A 60 3.78 -0.33 7.03
N VAL A 61 4.01 0.61 6.12
CA VAL A 61 5.30 0.73 5.46
C VAL A 61 6.38 1.06 6.48
N GLU A 62 6.10 2.00 7.36
CA GLU A 62 7.10 2.42 8.32
C GLU A 62 7.45 1.30 9.30
N GLN A 63 6.45 0.53 9.70
CA GLN A 63 6.71 -0.59 10.59
C GLN A 63 7.60 -1.63 9.94
N HIS A 64 7.39 -1.88 8.67
CA HIS A 64 8.18 -2.89 7.98
C HIS A 64 9.58 -2.40 7.69
N LEU A 65 9.73 -1.12 7.42
CA LEU A 65 11.05 -0.56 7.22
C LEU A 65 11.85 -0.61 8.51
N GLY A 66 11.23 -0.25 9.62
CA GLY A 66 11.92 -0.29 10.89
C GLY A 66 12.24 -1.69 11.32
N GLY A 67 11.36 -2.62 11.00
CA GLY A 67 11.54 -4.00 11.42
C GLY A 67 12.61 -4.75 10.67
N THR A 68 13.00 -4.25 9.51
CA THR A 68 14.00 -4.96 8.71
C THR A 68 15.42 -4.69 9.17
N GLU A 69 15.58 -3.85 10.13
CA GLU A 69 16.93 -3.51 10.60
C GLU A 69 17.56 -4.59 11.45
#